data_914bfe448941ee75631fa847c56eddab
#
_entry.id   914bfe448941ee75631fa847c56eddab
#
_cell.length_a   1.000
_cell.length_b   1.000
_cell.length_c   1.000
_cell.angle_alpha   90.00
_cell.angle_beta   90.00
_cell.angle_gamma   90.00
#
_symmetry.space_group_name_H-M   'P 1'
#
loop_
_entity.id
_entity.type
_entity.pdbx_description
1 polymer ?
#
loop_
_entity_poly.entity_id
_entity_poly.type
_entity_poly.pdbx_seq_one_letter_code
_entity_poly.pdbx_strand_id
1 'polypeptide(L)'
;MSTPNITEKLDGRLIIIDDYFSAPELNELVRDVQNWPYLYGEVDDGDLPPTGMSTGEYTGTKTFHALWKVCEEHLPQTHGCILKRSHANIFAPREPAYYHVDDESEEAWTFMFYANNNWDINDGGETKFITNLQNKKDGYEGTEYPEIIAIPPIPGRIIIWKSNVLHTATPMRNTHRFTPTFK
;
A
#
# COMPACT_ATOMS: atom_id res chain seq x y z
N MET A 1 -16.24 -19.36 4.33
CA MET A 1 -15.18 -18.44 3.88
C MET A 1 -14.05 -19.29 3.35
N SER A 2 -13.48 -18.97 2.20
CA SER A 2 -12.24 -19.60 1.72
C SER A 2 -11.09 -19.19 2.63
N THR A 3 -10.09 -20.06 2.77
CA THR A 3 -8.85 -19.68 3.46
C THR A 3 -8.12 -18.67 2.57
N PRO A 4 -7.67 -17.51 3.10
CA PRO A 4 -6.93 -16.54 2.30
C PRO A 4 -5.61 -17.13 1.80
N ASN A 5 -5.20 -16.69 0.62
CA ASN A 5 -3.91 -17.06 0.05
C ASN A 5 -2.83 -16.09 0.51
N ILE A 6 -1.83 -16.58 1.24
CA ILE A 6 -0.75 -15.76 1.81
C ILE A 6 0.56 -16.12 1.13
N THR A 7 1.26 -15.10 0.65
CA THR A 7 2.59 -15.22 0.04
C THR A 7 3.56 -14.28 0.75
N GLU A 8 4.69 -14.80 1.19
CA GLU A 8 5.77 -14.01 1.77
C GLU A 8 6.91 -13.80 0.76
N LYS A 9 7.50 -12.62 0.80
CA LYS A 9 8.67 -12.21 0.00
C LYS A 9 9.64 -11.42 0.88
N LEU A 10 10.86 -11.22 0.39
CA LEU A 10 11.89 -10.45 1.10
C LEU A 10 12.15 -10.98 2.51
N ASP A 11 12.26 -12.29 2.66
CA ASP A 11 12.50 -12.97 3.95
C ASP A 11 11.48 -12.57 5.03
N GLY A 12 10.19 -12.52 4.66
CA GLY A 12 9.09 -12.14 5.54
C GLY A 12 8.89 -10.63 5.72
N ARG A 13 9.68 -9.78 5.04
CA ARG A 13 9.54 -8.31 5.09
C ARG A 13 8.43 -7.78 4.18
N LEU A 14 7.85 -8.60 3.32
CA LEU A 14 6.70 -8.28 2.47
C LEU A 14 5.73 -9.47 2.48
N ILE A 15 4.51 -9.24 2.94
CA ILE A 15 3.43 -10.21 3.02
C ILE A 15 2.34 -9.76 2.04
N ILE A 16 1.86 -10.68 1.23
CA ILE A 16 0.77 -10.48 0.27
C ILE A 16 -0.37 -11.40 0.68
N ILE A 17 -1.58 -10.85 0.80
CA ILE A 17 -2.78 -11.58 1.20
C ILE A 17 -3.84 -11.39 0.12
N ASP A 18 -4.25 -12.48 -0.49
CA ASP A 18 -5.33 -12.52 -1.49
C ASP A 18 -6.55 -13.27 -0.95
N ASP A 19 -7.72 -12.97 -1.49
CA ASP A 19 -8.98 -13.67 -1.23
C ASP A 19 -9.43 -13.65 0.26
N TYR A 20 -9.04 -12.61 1.02
CA TYR A 20 -9.42 -12.48 2.42
C TYR A 20 -10.91 -12.15 2.58
N PHE A 21 -11.42 -11.21 1.79
CA PHE A 21 -12.81 -10.77 1.82
C PHE A 21 -13.68 -11.56 0.85
N SER A 22 -14.90 -11.87 1.25
CA SER A 22 -15.91 -12.35 0.31
C SER A 22 -16.28 -11.26 -0.72
N ALA A 23 -16.80 -11.64 -1.88
CA ALA A 23 -17.16 -10.69 -2.92
C ALA A 23 -18.14 -9.58 -2.46
N PRO A 24 -19.17 -9.85 -1.63
CA PRO A 24 -20.01 -8.80 -1.08
C PRO A 24 -19.27 -7.83 -0.16
N GLU A 25 -18.41 -8.33 0.73
CA GLU A 25 -17.59 -7.51 1.64
C GLU A 25 -16.60 -6.64 0.86
N LEU A 26 -15.91 -7.23 -0.12
CA LEU A 26 -15.00 -6.51 -1.00
C LEU A 26 -15.70 -5.36 -1.72
N ASN A 27 -16.87 -5.62 -2.31
CA ASN A 27 -17.64 -4.59 -3.00
C ASN A 27 -18.08 -3.45 -2.06
N GLU A 28 -18.42 -3.75 -0.80
CA GLU A 28 -18.76 -2.73 0.19
C GLU A 28 -17.55 -1.89 0.54
N LEU A 29 -16.40 -2.50 0.84
CA LEU A 29 -15.15 -1.82 1.17
C LEU A 29 -14.67 -0.91 0.03
N VAL A 30 -14.65 -1.42 -1.20
CA VAL A 30 -14.23 -0.66 -2.38
C VAL A 30 -15.15 0.54 -2.60
N ARG A 31 -16.47 0.34 -2.54
CA ARG A 31 -17.42 1.43 -2.69
C ARG A 31 -17.28 2.48 -1.61
N ASP A 32 -17.05 2.09 -0.36
CA ASP A 32 -16.87 3.01 0.77
C ASP A 32 -15.62 3.86 0.53
N VAL A 33 -14.48 3.25 0.27
CA VAL A 33 -13.20 3.93 -0.01
C VAL A 33 -13.31 4.90 -1.18
N GLN A 34 -13.92 4.50 -2.28
CA GLN A 34 -14.04 5.34 -3.48
C GLN A 34 -14.95 6.58 -3.29
N ASN A 35 -15.76 6.60 -2.24
CA ASN A 35 -16.63 7.73 -1.91
C ASN A 35 -16.10 8.61 -0.76
N TRP A 36 -14.90 8.37 -0.24
CA TRP A 36 -14.34 9.23 0.80
C TRP A 36 -13.95 10.61 0.27
N PRO A 37 -13.88 11.62 1.15
CA PRO A 37 -13.42 12.95 0.77
C PRO A 37 -11.90 12.97 0.63
N TYR A 38 -11.41 13.05 -0.61
CA TYR A 38 -9.99 13.17 -0.93
C TYR A 38 -9.61 14.63 -1.13
N LEU A 39 -8.47 15.03 -0.58
CA LEU A 39 -7.89 16.36 -0.72
C LEU A 39 -6.54 16.26 -1.42
N TYR A 40 -6.29 17.16 -2.36
CA TYR A 40 -5.00 17.25 -3.06
C TYR A 40 -3.88 17.64 -2.09
N GLY A 41 -2.69 17.13 -2.31
CA GLY A 41 -1.49 17.50 -1.57
C GLY A 41 -0.83 16.36 -0.80
N GLU A 42 -1.07 15.10 -1.18
CA GLU A 42 -0.26 13.99 -0.65
C GLU A 42 1.20 14.19 -1.02
N VAL A 43 2.09 13.97 -0.07
CA VAL A 43 3.53 14.16 -0.23
C VAL A 43 4.24 12.88 0.16
N ASP A 44 4.90 12.25 -0.81
CA ASP A 44 5.70 11.05 -0.59
C ASP A 44 6.99 11.37 0.20
N ASP A 45 7.52 12.59 -0.01
CA ASP A 45 8.73 13.08 0.65
C ASP A 45 8.64 14.61 0.74
N GLY A 46 8.91 15.17 1.94
CA GLY A 46 8.74 16.61 2.22
C GLY A 46 9.53 17.57 1.33
N ASP A 47 10.55 17.07 0.63
CA ASP A 47 11.36 17.83 -0.31
C ASP A 47 10.86 17.78 -1.75
N LEU A 48 9.82 16.97 -2.04
CA LEU A 48 9.28 16.76 -3.38
C LEU A 48 7.90 17.41 -3.54
N PRO A 49 7.51 17.73 -4.80
CA PRO A 49 6.17 18.22 -5.07
C PRO A 49 5.10 17.21 -4.65
N PRO A 50 3.91 17.68 -4.22
CA PRO A 50 2.79 16.81 -3.92
C PRO A 50 2.40 15.95 -5.13
N THR A 51 2.07 14.69 -4.87
CA THR A 51 1.52 13.74 -5.84
C THR A 51 0.27 13.10 -5.28
N GLY A 52 -0.79 13.02 -6.08
CA GLY A 52 -2.04 12.41 -5.67
C GLY A 52 -2.84 13.23 -4.66
N MET A 53 -3.82 12.56 -4.11
CA MET A 53 -4.73 13.08 -3.09
C MET A 53 -4.82 12.08 -1.94
N SER A 54 -5.08 12.57 -0.73
CA SER A 54 -5.30 11.71 0.42
C SER A 54 -6.54 12.11 1.23
N THR A 55 -7.00 11.18 2.04
CA THR A 55 -8.04 11.46 3.04
C THR A 55 -7.40 11.97 4.33
N GLY A 56 -8.20 12.50 5.23
CA GLY A 56 -7.85 12.54 6.64
C GLY A 56 -7.85 11.15 7.27
N GLU A 57 -7.64 11.10 8.60
CA GLU A 57 -7.72 9.87 9.39
C GLU A 57 -9.12 9.22 9.29
N TYR A 58 -9.16 7.89 9.16
CA TYR A 58 -10.42 7.14 9.02
C TYR A 58 -10.62 6.04 10.08
N THR A 59 -9.93 6.13 11.21
CA THR A 59 -9.95 5.15 12.30
C THR A 59 -11.35 4.82 12.86
N GLY A 60 -12.31 5.74 12.75
CA GLY A 60 -13.69 5.52 13.21
C GLY A 60 -14.61 4.84 12.20
N THR A 61 -14.13 4.41 11.04
CA THR A 61 -14.96 3.82 9.99
C THR A 61 -15.07 2.30 10.10
N LYS A 62 -16.14 1.74 9.53
CA LYS A 62 -16.28 0.28 9.41
C LYS A 62 -15.16 -0.32 8.57
N THR A 63 -14.75 0.36 7.52
CA THR A 63 -13.66 -0.03 6.64
C THR A 63 -12.34 -0.13 7.42
N PHE A 64 -12.03 0.86 8.28
CA PHE A 64 -10.88 0.77 9.16
C PHE A 64 -10.90 -0.51 9.99
N HIS A 65 -11.99 -0.78 10.70
CA HIS A 65 -12.10 -1.94 11.57
C HIS A 65 -11.98 -3.27 10.82
N ALA A 66 -12.56 -3.36 9.61
CA ALA A 66 -12.44 -4.54 8.77
C ALA A 66 -11.00 -4.79 8.31
N LEU A 67 -10.27 -3.75 7.89
CA LEU A 67 -8.88 -3.84 7.45
C LEU A 67 -7.92 -4.05 8.64
N TRP A 68 -8.18 -3.38 9.79
CA TRP A 68 -7.36 -3.52 10.99
C TRP A 68 -7.37 -4.95 11.54
N LYS A 69 -8.51 -5.62 11.48
CA LYS A 69 -8.62 -7.03 11.83
C LYS A 69 -7.65 -7.92 11.05
N VAL A 70 -7.42 -7.63 9.76
CA VAL A 70 -6.43 -8.35 8.94
C VAL A 70 -5.03 -8.16 9.49
N CYS A 71 -4.68 -6.92 9.90
CA CYS A 71 -3.39 -6.65 10.55
C CYS A 71 -3.23 -7.50 11.81
N GLU A 72 -4.24 -7.52 12.69
CA GLU A 72 -4.18 -8.26 13.95
C GLU A 72 -4.04 -9.78 13.75
N GLU A 73 -4.67 -10.32 12.70
CA GLU A 73 -4.61 -11.76 12.40
C GLU A 73 -3.30 -12.20 11.74
N HIS A 74 -2.69 -11.34 10.92
CA HIS A 74 -1.55 -11.71 10.08
C HIS A 74 -0.22 -11.07 10.47
N LEU A 75 -0.24 -10.15 11.41
CA LEU A 75 0.97 -9.61 12.03
C LEU A 75 0.93 -9.87 13.54
N PRO A 76 1.38 -11.04 14.01
CA PRO A 76 1.42 -11.37 15.45
C PRO A 76 2.21 -10.37 16.30
N GLN A 77 3.08 -9.63 15.64
CA GLN A 77 3.91 -8.57 16.24
C GLN A 77 3.15 -7.25 16.45
N THR A 78 1.91 -7.12 15.94
CA THR A 78 1.08 -5.91 16.16
C THR A 78 0.54 -5.80 17.59
N HIS A 79 0.62 -6.86 18.39
CA HIS A 79 0.35 -6.76 19.82
C HIS A 79 1.37 -5.80 20.47
N GLY A 80 0.93 -4.57 20.72
CA GLY A 80 1.77 -3.48 21.21
C GLY A 80 2.22 -2.45 20.16
N CYS A 81 1.89 -2.62 18.89
CA CYS A 81 2.09 -1.59 17.88
C CYS A 81 1.17 -0.38 18.14
N ILE A 82 1.71 0.79 17.85
CA ILE A 82 0.97 2.05 17.89
C ILE A 82 0.68 2.45 16.46
N LEU A 83 -0.61 2.64 16.14
CA LEU A 83 -1.01 3.22 14.86
C LEU A 83 -0.52 4.67 14.80
N LYS A 84 0.37 4.96 13.86
CA LYS A 84 0.90 6.31 13.65
C LYS A 84 0.00 7.13 12.72
N ARG A 85 -0.55 6.49 11.68
CA ARG A 85 -1.39 7.15 10.67
C ARG A 85 -2.32 6.14 10.00
N SER A 86 -3.55 6.57 9.73
CA SER A 86 -4.47 5.88 8.82
C SER A 86 -5.01 6.87 7.79
N HIS A 87 -4.82 6.59 6.52
CA HIS A 87 -5.29 7.43 5.41
C HIS A 87 -5.54 6.57 4.18
N ALA A 88 -6.23 7.10 3.20
CA ALA A 88 -6.31 6.49 1.89
C ALA A 88 -5.73 7.45 0.85
N ASN A 89 -4.95 6.91 -0.07
CA ASN A 89 -4.39 7.64 -1.19
C ASN A 89 -5.18 7.34 -2.46
N ILE A 90 -5.31 8.36 -3.30
CA ILE A 90 -5.79 8.24 -4.67
C ILE A 90 -4.78 8.90 -5.61
N PHE A 91 -4.34 8.16 -6.62
CA PHE A 91 -3.54 8.68 -7.72
C PHE A 91 -4.41 8.75 -8.98
N ALA A 92 -4.34 9.87 -9.68
CA ALA A 92 -5.01 10.05 -10.96
C ALA A 92 -4.38 9.17 -12.05
N PRO A 93 -5.10 8.89 -13.16
CA PRO A 93 -4.50 8.20 -14.29
C PRO A 93 -3.22 8.89 -14.76
N ARG A 94 -2.16 8.08 -14.94
CA ARG A 94 -0.82 8.51 -15.38
C ARG A 94 -0.04 9.39 -14.40
N GLU A 95 -0.50 9.52 -13.18
CA GLU A 95 0.18 10.26 -12.11
C GLU A 95 1.16 9.32 -11.39
N PRO A 96 2.48 9.53 -11.52
CA PRO A 96 3.48 8.72 -10.85
C PRO A 96 3.72 9.21 -9.42
N ALA A 97 3.98 8.28 -8.52
CA ALA A 97 4.51 8.56 -7.18
C ALA A 97 6.05 8.57 -7.20
N TYR A 98 6.66 9.19 -6.20
CA TYR A 98 8.10 9.11 -6.00
C TYR A 98 8.49 7.88 -5.18
N TYR A 99 9.74 7.45 -5.33
CA TYR A 99 10.32 6.44 -4.45
C TYR A 99 10.56 7.03 -3.06
N HIS A 100 10.07 6.32 -2.04
CA HIS A 100 10.21 6.72 -0.64
C HIS A 100 10.22 5.51 0.30
N VAL A 101 10.55 5.75 1.56
CA VAL A 101 10.29 4.85 2.68
C VAL A 101 9.24 5.51 3.56
N ASP A 102 8.38 4.70 4.16
CA ASP A 102 7.31 5.20 5.03
C ASP A 102 7.82 5.56 6.43
N ASP A 103 8.81 4.83 6.90
CA ASP A 103 9.47 5.02 8.20
C ASP A 103 10.87 4.37 8.13
N GLU A 104 11.87 4.97 8.75
CA GLU A 104 13.23 4.43 8.79
C GLU A 104 13.40 3.30 9.83
N SER A 105 12.45 3.13 10.73
CA SER A 105 12.49 2.12 11.80
C SER A 105 12.32 0.71 11.25
N GLU A 106 13.18 -0.20 11.68
CA GLU A 106 13.05 -1.64 11.40
C GLU A 106 11.84 -2.29 12.08
N GLU A 107 11.28 -1.65 13.10
CA GLU A 107 10.10 -2.14 13.82
C GLU A 107 8.79 -1.74 13.13
N ALA A 108 8.83 -0.69 12.29
CA ALA A 108 7.63 -0.16 11.64
C ALA A 108 7.15 -1.05 10.49
N TRP A 109 5.83 -1.11 10.34
CA TRP A 109 5.16 -1.81 9.26
C TRP A 109 4.16 -0.89 8.57
N THR A 110 4.04 -1.07 7.26
CA THR A 110 3.00 -0.44 6.45
C THR A 110 2.04 -1.50 5.94
N PHE A 111 0.77 -1.23 6.08
CA PHE A 111 -0.34 -2.00 5.52
C PHE A 111 -0.98 -1.21 4.39
N MET A 112 -1.33 -1.87 3.29
CA MET A 112 -2.08 -1.26 2.19
C MET A 112 -3.08 -2.24 1.58
N PHE A 113 -4.26 -1.75 1.26
CA PHE A 113 -5.33 -2.47 0.59
C PHE A 113 -5.61 -1.87 -0.79
N TYR A 114 -5.74 -2.69 -1.82
CA TYR A 114 -6.10 -2.22 -3.17
C TYR A 114 -7.62 -2.17 -3.33
N ALA A 115 -8.16 -0.95 -3.35
CA ALA A 115 -9.61 -0.68 -3.40
C ALA A 115 -10.11 -0.29 -4.80
N ASN A 116 -9.59 -0.93 -5.82
CA ASN A 116 -10.08 -0.80 -7.20
C ASN A 116 -11.15 -1.86 -7.50
N ASN A 117 -12.09 -1.55 -8.40
CA ASN A 117 -13.15 -2.50 -8.79
C ASN A 117 -12.64 -3.62 -9.71
N ASN A 118 -11.67 -3.30 -10.55
CA ASN A 118 -11.07 -4.20 -11.53
C ASN A 118 -9.63 -3.79 -11.78
N TRP A 119 -8.88 -4.69 -12.39
CA TRP A 119 -7.53 -4.46 -12.87
C TRP A 119 -7.23 -5.36 -14.05
N ASP A 120 -6.53 -4.83 -15.05
CA ASP A 120 -5.96 -5.58 -16.16
C ASP A 120 -4.44 -5.40 -16.18
N ILE A 121 -3.71 -6.41 -16.64
CA ILE A 121 -2.24 -6.39 -16.66
C ILE A 121 -1.67 -5.24 -17.49
N ASN A 122 -2.44 -4.69 -18.42
CA ASN A 122 -2.04 -3.56 -19.24
C ASN A 122 -2.31 -2.20 -18.56
N ASP A 123 -2.98 -2.18 -17.41
CA ASP A 123 -3.34 -0.94 -16.71
C ASP A 123 -2.16 -0.33 -15.93
N GLY A 124 -1.17 -1.13 -15.53
CA GLY A 124 -0.12 -0.70 -14.63
C GLY A 124 -0.61 -0.64 -13.17
N GLY A 125 -0.14 0.32 -12.41
CA GLY A 125 -0.60 0.56 -11.03
C GLY A 125 0.10 -0.29 -9.97
N GLU A 126 1.14 -1.04 -10.32
CA GLU A 126 1.87 -1.88 -9.38
C GLU A 126 2.53 -1.05 -8.27
N THR A 127 2.61 -1.61 -7.08
CA THR A 127 3.59 -1.15 -6.08
C THR A 127 4.92 -1.83 -6.35
N LYS A 128 5.95 -1.05 -6.56
CA LYS A 128 7.32 -1.54 -6.79
C LYS A 128 8.16 -1.38 -5.54
N PHE A 129 8.85 -2.45 -5.17
CA PHE A 129 9.80 -2.49 -4.06
C PHE A 129 11.20 -2.68 -4.60
N ILE A 130 12.16 -1.92 -4.11
CA ILE A 130 13.58 -2.10 -4.41
C ILE A 130 14.21 -2.88 -3.28
N THR A 131 14.83 -4.02 -3.60
CA THR A 131 15.20 -5.01 -2.60
C THR A 131 16.62 -4.88 -2.08
N ASN A 132 17.51 -4.27 -2.84
CA ASN A 132 18.94 -4.18 -2.57
C ASN A 132 19.47 -2.75 -2.31
N LEU A 133 18.55 -1.75 -2.18
CA LEU A 133 18.88 -0.42 -1.69
C LEU A 133 18.21 -0.22 -0.33
N GLN A 134 19.00 0.14 0.68
CA GLN A 134 18.52 0.26 2.05
C GLN A 134 17.87 1.61 2.34
N ASN A 135 18.23 2.67 1.61
CA ASN A 135 17.56 3.96 1.72
C ASN A 135 17.73 4.81 0.44
N LYS A 136 16.85 5.81 0.29
CA LYS A 136 16.80 6.72 -0.84
C LYS A 136 18.05 7.62 -0.98
N LYS A 137 18.77 7.87 0.13
CA LYS A 137 19.94 8.75 0.16
C LYS A 137 21.19 8.07 -0.39
N ASP A 138 21.18 6.74 -0.46
CA ASP A 138 22.36 5.98 -0.89
C ASP A 138 22.64 6.12 -2.39
N GLY A 139 21.65 6.63 -3.16
CA GLY A 139 21.79 6.73 -4.60
C GLY A 139 22.14 5.39 -5.25
N TYR A 140 22.27 5.36 -6.56
CA TYR A 140 22.85 4.21 -7.26
C TYR A 140 24.33 4.48 -7.50
N GLU A 141 25.20 4.10 -6.54
CA GLU A 141 26.66 4.20 -6.67
C GLU A 141 27.36 2.83 -6.81
N GLY A 142 26.57 1.75 -6.89
CA GLY A 142 27.07 0.39 -6.84
C GLY A 142 27.28 -0.28 -8.19
N THR A 143 28.02 -1.37 -8.19
CA THR A 143 28.16 -2.31 -9.31
C THR A 143 26.97 -3.25 -9.45
N GLU A 144 26.05 -3.26 -8.51
CA GLU A 144 24.85 -4.10 -8.50
C GLU A 144 23.65 -3.31 -8.99
N TYR A 145 22.92 -3.87 -9.94
CA TYR A 145 21.68 -3.28 -10.42
C TYR A 145 20.54 -3.45 -9.39
N PRO A 146 19.66 -2.45 -9.23
CA PRO A 146 18.51 -2.61 -8.35
C PRO A 146 17.63 -3.78 -8.77
N GLU A 147 17.29 -4.64 -7.82
CA GLU A 147 16.27 -5.66 -8.02
C GLU A 147 14.89 -5.07 -7.66
N ILE A 148 13.90 -5.32 -8.50
CA ILE A 148 12.56 -4.77 -8.34
C ILE A 148 11.56 -5.91 -8.22
N ILE A 149 10.79 -5.89 -7.13
CA ILE A 149 9.57 -6.69 -7.00
C ILE A 149 8.38 -5.78 -7.30
N ALA A 150 7.59 -6.13 -8.31
CA ALA A 150 6.36 -5.43 -8.66
C ALA A 150 5.14 -6.24 -8.19
N ILE A 151 4.27 -5.61 -7.40
CA ILE A 151 3.05 -6.23 -6.88
C ILE A 151 1.85 -5.61 -7.61
N PRO A 152 1.13 -6.41 -8.43
CA PRO A 152 -0.06 -5.95 -9.13
C PRO A 152 -1.19 -5.53 -8.19
N PRO A 153 -1.93 -4.46 -8.50
CA PRO A 153 -3.04 -3.95 -7.70
C PRO A 153 -4.34 -4.74 -7.94
N ILE A 154 -4.28 -6.05 -7.72
CA ILE A 154 -5.47 -6.91 -7.81
C ILE A 154 -6.52 -6.43 -6.81
N PRO A 155 -7.79 -6.24 -7.22
CA PRO A 155 -8.85 -5.82 -6.32
C PRO A 155 -8.96 -6.70 -5.09
N GLY A 156 -8.96 -6.08 -3.91
CA GLY A 156 -9.04 -6.79 -2.64
C GLY A 156 -7.73 -7.36 -2.11
N ARG A 157 -6.65 -7.30 -2.88
CA ARG A 157 -5.32 -7.68 -2.41
C ARG A 157 -4.86 -6.75 -1.30
N ILE A 158 -4.27 -7.33 -0.28
CA ILE A 158 -3.61 -6.63 0.82
C ILE A 158 -2.12 -6.89 0.71
N ILE A 159 -1.33 -5.87 0.95
CA ILE A 159 0.12 -5.99 1.13
C ILE A 159 0.54 -5.35 2.43
N ILE A 160 1.45 -6.01 3.14
CA ILE A 160 2.02 -5.56 4.41
C ILE A 160 3.53 -5.66 4.29
N TRP A 161 4.25 -4.59 4.58
CA TRP A 161 5.70 -4.59 4.44
C TRP A 161 6.40 -3.79 5.52
N LYS A 162 7.69 -4.07 5.73
CA LYS A 162 8.55 -3.24 6.58
C LYS A 162 8.64 -1.83 6.01
N SER A 163 8.28 -0.84 6.80
CA SER A 163 8.14 0.56 6.36
C SER A 163 9.43 1.17 5.80
N ASN A 164 10.60 0.60 6.16
CA ASN A 164 11.91 1.02 5.67
C ASN A 164 12.29 0.41 4.30
N VAL A 165 11.41 -0.36 3.66
CA VAL A 165 11.67 -0.86 2.30
C VAL A 165 11.33 0.24 1.29
N LEU A 166 12.32 0.60 0.46
CA LEU A 166 12.16 1.62 -0.58
C LEU A 166 11.14 1.17 -1.63
N HIS A 167 10.11 1.96 -1.84
CA HIS A 167 9.01 1.61 -2.73
C HIS A 167 8.40 2.81 -3.45
N THR A 168 7.58 2.54 -4.46
CA THR A 168 6.77 3.53 -5.19
C THR A 168 5.52 2.91 -5.77
N ALA A 169 4.52 3.74 -6.06
CA ALA A 169 3.37 3.37 -6.87
C ALA A 169 3.61 3.72 -8.34
N THR A 170 3.40 2.76 -9.25
CA THR A 170 3.36 3.09 -10.67
C THR A 170 1.98 3.65 -11.04
N PRO A 171 1.89 4.55 -12.04
CA PRO A 171 0.61 5.09 -12.47
C PRO A 171 -0.26 4.02 -13.14
N MET A 172 -1.57 4.09 -12.90
CA MET A 172 -2.54 3.39 -13.73
C MET A 172 -2.77 4.15 -15.04
N ARG A 173 -3.05 3.43 -16.10
CA ARG A 173 -3.18 4.02 -17.45
C ARG A 173 -4.43 4.88 -17.59
N ASN A 174 -5.59 4.35 -17.17
CA ASN A 174 -6.90 4.92 -17.50
C ASN A 174 -7.82 5.11 -16.29
N THR A 175 -7.46 4.58 -15.12
CA THR A 175 -8.28 4.61 -13.92
C THR A 175 -7.51 5.19 -12.74
N HIS A 176 -8.22 5.64 -11.72
CA HIS A 176 -7.62 6.03 -10.46
C HIS A 176 -7.15 4.80 -9.67
N ARG A 177 -6.10 4.96 -8.88
CA ARG A 177 -5.59 3.96 -7.96
C ARG A 177 -5.95 4.34 -6.54
N PHE A 178 -6.75 3.52 -5.86
CA PHE A 178 -7.25 3.76 -4.50
C PHE A 178 -6.56 2.83 -3.51
N THR A 179 -5.95 3.40 -2.48
CA THR A 179 -5.17 2.61 -1.50
C THR A 179 -5.33 3.12 -0.06
N PRO A 180 -6.26 2.56 0.72
CA PRO A 180 -6.23 2.66 2.17
C PRO A 180 -4.93 2.12 2.76
N THR A 181 -4.33 2.88 3.65
CA THR A 181 -2.99 2.61 4.19
C THR A 181 -2.96 2.86 5.71
N PHE A 182 -2.24 2.02 6.43
CA PHE A 182 -1.87 2.19 7.86
C PHE A 182 -0.35 2.22 8.00
N LYS A 183 0.11 3.05 8.92
CA LYS A 183 1.53 3.13 9.30
C LYS A 183 1.69 3.10 10.81
#